data_dfa46469c4e082d8acaee6bc64ffb79e
#
_entry.id   dfa46469c4e082d8acaee6bc64ffb79e
#
_cell.length_a   1.000
_cell.length_b   1.000
_cell.length_c   1.000
_cell.angle_alpha   90.00
_cell.angle_beta   90.00
_cell.angle_gamma   90.00
#
_symmetry.space_group_name_H-M   'P 1'
#
loop_
_entity.id
_entity.type
_entity.pdbx_description
1 polymer ?
#
loop_
_entity_poly.entity_id
_entity_poly.type
_entity_poly.pdbx_seq_one_letter_code
_entity_poly.pdbx_strand_id
1 'polypeptide(L)'
;MIYIVYVVILLLTFCSCQQEGGQEGLEFDCTTSNVDDWGKHINIEECLPLEYPDSLGLGDAYKCVIGGGRMVYWDYSRKELFSYSTDGRYLGKIGAEGRSKSEYIGIKDIFLDKDGERLYVLDELGILSYDMKTGEFVSREKPELPDFHEYWKFAVLSTGHYLLFNPQPHGSGTVIDYHDGEWKDLRKAGFFQLACERFYYSGNQLCVISDYGDFFIDTYRDGGLSRAVTFKFSNPLPEEKKPRDFRSFGRIAEERDWCKCIRDACETKRWIFANVEGSEQKLHWVFGDRKTGKALFGLMNLDDGLQVVGGDEDCFYGILSPEMVSDKSYLKDWVKASHSEEEPQPMLVKFRVRDED
;
A
#
# COMPACT_ATOMS: atom_id res chain seq x y z
N MET A 1 -61.40 -13.19 9.13
CA MET A 1 -60.59 -11.97 9.06
C MET A 1 -59.49 -11.87 10.12
N ILE A 2 -59.68 -12.44 11.29
CA ILE A 2 -58.69 -12.41 12.40
C ILE A 2 -57.45 -13.33 12.11
N TYR A 3 -57.63 -14.46 11.43
CA TYR A 3 -56.54 -15.40 11.10
C TYR A 3 -55.52 -14.87 10.07
N ILE A 4 -55.93 -13.99 9.16
CA ILE A 4 -55.06 -13.41 8.16
C ILE A 4 -54.12 -12.37 8.79
N VAL A 5 -54.56 -11.65 9.80
CA VAL A 5 -53.77 -10.64 10.52
C VAL A 5 -52.65 -11.31 11.34
N TYR A 6 -52.89 -12.48 11.94
CA TYR A 6 -51.87 -13.24 12.69
C TYR A 6 -50.78 -13.82 11.80
N VAL A 7 -51.13 -14.27 10.59
CA VAL A 7 -50.13 -14.80 9.62
C VAL A 7 -49.25 -13.69 9.07
N VAL A 8 -49.80 -12.46 8.83
CA VAL A 8 -49.02 -11.30 8.39
C VAL A 8 -48.09 -10.79 9.50
N ILE A 9 -48.54 -10.82 10.75
CA ILE A 9 -47.70 -10.40 11.89
C ILE A 9 -46.59 -11.46 12.15
N LEU A 10 -46.81 -12.75 11.96
CA LEU A 10 -45.78 -13.79 12.07
C LEU A 10 -44.76 -13.71 10.93
N LEU A 11 -45.15 -13.32 9.73
CA LEU A 11 -44.24 -13.11 8.60
C LEU A 11 -43.39 -11.82 8.73
N LEU A 12 -43.87 -10.82 9.43
CA LEU A 12 -43.12 -9.57 9.69
C LEU A 12 -42.12 -9.73 10.85
N THR A 13 -42.32 -10.70 11.75
CA THR A 13 -41.35 -10.97 12.83
C THR A 13 -40.17 -11.84 12.40
N PHE A 14 -40.22 -12.51 11.24
CA PHE A 14 -39.07 -13.26 10.70
C PHE A 14 -38.15 -12.44 9.77
N CYS A 15 -38.53 -11.18 9.43
CA CYS A 15 -37.68 -10.27 8.64
C CYS A 15 -36.84 -9.31 9.46
N SER A 16 -36.74 -9.50 10.78
CA SER A 16 -35.93 -8.62 11.62
C SER A 16 -35.06 -9.44 12.55
N CYS A 17 -33.97 -9.91 12.03
CA CYS A 17 -32.69 -10.22 12.68
C CYS A 17 -31.76 -10.94 11.70
N GLN A 18 -31.41 -10.31 10.58
CA GLN A 18 -30.02 -10.37 10.18
C GLN A 18 -29.32 -9.33 11.07
N GLN A 19 -28.93 -9.75 12.26
CA GLN A 19 -27.72 -9.20 12.85
C GLN A 19 -26.67 -9.29 11.72
N GLU A 20 -26.20 -8.15 11.25
CA GLU A 20 -24.90 -8.05 10.63
C GLU A 20 -23.93 -8.59 11.69
N GLY A 21 -23.72 -9.90 11.69
CA GLY A 21 -22.61 -10.52 12.37
C GLY A 21 -21.40 -9.78 11.83
N GLY A 22 -20.71 -9.03 12.68
CA GLY A 22 -19.47 -8.39 12.33
C GLY A 22 -18.65 -9.45 11.62
N GLN A 23 -18.30 -9.21 10.37
CA GLN A 23 -17.53 -10.14 9.57
C GLN A 23 -16.22 -10.29 10.34
N GLU A 24 -16.02 -11.44 11.01
CA GLU A 24 -14.73 -11.73 11.64
C GLU A 24 -13.68 -11.56 10.57
N GLY A 25 -12.68 -10.69 10.83
CA GLY A 25 -11.62 -10.42 9.89
C GLY A 25 -10.91 -11.71 9.50
N LEU A 26 -10.39 -11.77 8.29
CA LEU A 26 -9.60 -12.90 7.82
C LEU A 26 -8.34 -13.04 8.70
N GLU A 27 -7.98 -14.27 9.03
CA GLU A 27 -6.79 -14.57 9.79
C GLU A 27 -5.89 -15.52 9.00
N PHE A 28 -4.61 -15.14 8.85
CA PHE A 28 -3.60 -15.93 8.15
C PHE A 28 -2.51 -16.39 9.11
N ASP A 29 -2.26 -17.70 9.12
CA ASP A 29 -1.17 -18.29 9.88
C ASP A 29 0.14 -18.19 9.08
N CYS A 30 1.05 -17.36 9.58
CA CYS A 30 2.41 -17.13 9.09
C CYS A 30 3.46 -17.54 10.14
N THR A 31 3.14 -18.47 11.04
CA THR A 31 4.05 -18.92 12.09
C THR A 31 5.19 -19.78 11.56
N THR A 32 5.01 -20.41 10.40
CA THR A 32 6.02 -21.22 9.75
C THR A 32 6.13 -20.84 8.28
N SER A 33 7.36 -20.54 7.82
CA SER A 33 7.64 -20.31 6.40
C SER A 33 7.34 -21.59 5.62
N ASN A 34 6.57 -21.47 4.54
CA ASN A 34 6.21 -22.56 3.64
C ASN A 34 6.62 -22.32 2.19
N VAL A 35 7.32 -21.21 1.92
CA VAL A 35 7.86 -20.87 0.59
C VAL A 35 9.38 -20.79 0.69
N ASP A 36 10.05 -21.65 -0.07
CA ASP A 36 11.50 -21.69 -0.23
C ASP A 36 11.98 -21.03 -1.56
N ASP A 37 11.08 -20.96 -2.54
CA ASP A 37 11.35 -20.45 -3.89
C ASP A 37 10.07 -19.82 -4.47
N TRP A 38 10.03 -18.51 -4.56
CA TRP A 38 8.89 -17.76 -5.10
C TRP A 38 8.61 -18.07 -6.57
N GLY A 39 9.60 -18.44 -7.35
CA GLY A 39 9.44 -18.84 -8.75
C GLY A 39 8.49 -20.03 -8.95
N LYS A 40 8.29 -20.86 -7.92
CA LYS A 40 7.31 -21.94 -7.95
C LYS A 40 5.86 -21.46 -7.73
N HIS A 41 5.70 -20.35 -7.03
CA HIS A 41 4.39 -19.84 -6.59
C HIS A 41 3.91 -18.62 -7.37
N ILE A 42 4.81 -17.98 -8.13
CA ILE A 42 4.51 -16.81 -8.94
C ILE A 42 4.52 -17.18 -10.42
N ASN A 43 3.52 -16.71 -11.15
CA ASN A 43 3.44 -16.79 -12.59
C ASN A 43 3.58 -15.39 -13.19
N ILE A 44 4.71 -15.12 -13.84
CA ILE A 44 4.94 -13.86 -14.55
C ILE A 44 4.12 -13.91 -15.85
N GLU A 45 3.26 -12.92 -16.03
CA GLU A 45 2.46 -12.76 -17.26
C GLU A 45 3.15 -11.83 -18.25
N GLU A 46 3.68 -10.72 -17.73
CA GLU A 46 4.37 -9.70 -18.53
C GLU A 46 5.54 -9.13 -17.75
N CYS A 47 6.61 -8.80 -18.45
CA CYS A 47 7.77 -8.09 -17.91
C CYS A 47 8.23 -7.09 -18.98
N LEU A 48 7.90 -5.84 -18.79
CA LEU A 48 8.00 -4.78 -19.78
C LEU A 48 8.94 -3.69 -19.31
N PRO A 49 9.97 -3.31 -20.08
CA PRO A 49 10.80 -2.17 -19.77
C PRO A 49 9.95 -0.89 -19.75
N LEU A 50 10.18 -0.03 -18.77
CA LEU A 50 9.56 1.29 -18.74
C LEU A 50 10.22 2.18 -19.79
N GLU A 51 9.43 2.83 -20.62
CA GLU A 51 9.95 3.80 -21.57
C GLU A 51 10.65 4.96 -20.83
N TYR A 52 11.80 5.38 -21.33
CA TYR A 52 12.48 6.55 -20.77
C TYR A 52 11.68 7.82 -21.06
N PRO A 53 11.52 8.69 -20.04
CA PRO A 53 10.86 9.97 -20.24
C PRO A 53 11.74 10.95 -21.05
N ASP A 54 13.05 10.79 -21.01
CA ASP A 54 14.06 11.57 -21.73
C ASP A 54 15.42 10.84 -21.73
N SER A 55 16.47 11.49 -22.22
CA SER A 55 17.83 10.93 -22.31
C SER A 55 18.54 10.69 -20.97
N LEU A 56 17.96 11.13 -19.85
CA LEU A 56 18.55 10.96 -18.52
C LEU A 56 18.16 9.63 -17.86
N GLY A 57 17.22 8.88 -18.47
CA GLY A 57 16.70 7.64 -17.91
C GLY A 57 15.82 7.82 -16.68
N LEU A 58 15.60 6.74 -15.95
CA LEU A 58 14.89 6.71 -14.66
C LEU A 58 15.88 6.40 -13.54
N GLY A 59 15.73 7.13 -12.44
CA GLY A 59 16.38 6.79 -11.18
C GLY A 59 15.57 5.77 -10.37
N ASP A 60 15.98 5.54 -9.12
CA ASP A 60 15.29 4.64 -8.22
C ASP A 60 13.88 5.12 -7.90
N ALA A 61 12.92 4.21 -7.92
CA ALA A 61 11.57 4.47 -7.45
C ALA A 61 11.57 4.70 -5.94
N TYR A 62 11.10 5.86 -5.50
CA TYR A 62 10.76 6.04 -4.08
C TYR A 62 9.44 5.37 -3.75
N LYS A 63 8.45 5.58 -4.61
CA LYS A 63 7.13 4.99 -4.51
C LYS A 63 6.50 4.88 -5.89
N CYS A 64 5.79 3.78 -6.10
CA CYS A 64 4.89 3.64 -7.24
C CYS A 64 3.47 3.42 -6.74
N VAL A 65 2.48 4.00 -7.43
CA VAL A 65 1.06 3.76 -7.18
C VAL A 65 0.38 3.37 -8.49
N ILE A 66 -0.52 2.38 -8.42
CA ILE A 66 -1.21 1.83 -9.59
C ILE A 66 -2.72 1.90 -9.39
N GLY A 67 -3.44 2.33 -10.42
CA GLY A 67 -4.89 2.37 -10.46
C GLY A 67 -5.40 2.84 -11.82
N GLY A 68 -6.61 2.42 -12.20
CA GLY A 68 -7.25 2.84 -13.45
C GLY A 68 -6.44 2.57 -14.73
N GLY A 69 -5.64 1.50 -14.77
CA GLY A 69 -4.78 1.18 -15.92
C GLY A 69 -3.55 2.08 -16.06
N ARG A 70 -3.20 2.81 -15.02
CA ARG A 70 -2.05 3.73 -14.96
C ARG A 70 -1.16 3.44 -13.77
N MET A 71 0.10 3.81 -13.91
CA MET A 71 1.08 3.84 -12.84
C MET A 71 1.68 5.24 -12.73
N VAL A 72 1.88 5.70 -11.51
CA VAL A 72 2.72 6.87 -11.24
C VAL A 72 4.00 6.38 -10.60
N TYR A 73 5.11 6.75 -11.20
CA TYR A 73 6.46 6.47 -10.74
C TYR A 73 7.04 7.74 -10.12
N TRP A 74 7.33 7.70 -8.83
CA TRP A 74 8.03 8.78 -8.14
C TRP A 74 9.53 8.49 -8.13
N ASP A 75 10.25 9.17 -9.00
CA ASP A 75 11.71 9.12 -9.08
C ASP A 75 12.32 9.96 -7.95
N TYR A 76 13.01 9.29 -7.04
CA TYR A 76 13.60 9.95 -5.87
C TYR A 76 14.75 10.86 -6.24
N SER A 77 15.63 10.43 -7.14
CA SER A 77 16.84 11.15 -7.52
C SER A 77 16.54 12.43 -8.30
N ARG A 78 15.50 12.36 -9.14
CA ARG A 78 15.03 13.49 -9.96
C ARG A 78 13.99 14.35 -9.24
N LYS A 79 13.37 13.83 -8.16
CA LYS A 79 12.24 14.45 -7.46
C LYS A 79 11.06 14.73 -8.40
N GLU A 80 10.83 13.84 -9.35
CA GLU A 80 9.85 13.97 -10.40
C GLU A 80 8.81 12.86 -10.34
N LEU A 81 7.62 13.16 -10.84
CA LEU A 81 6.52 12.20 -10.96
C LEU A 81 6.27 11.91 -12.44
N PHE A 82 6.37 10.66 -12.81
CA PHE A 82 6.13 10.18 -14.18
C PHE A 82 4.90 9.30 -14.23
N SER A 83 4.06 9.51 -15.23
CA SER A 83 2.90 8.67 -15.51
C SER A 83 3.21 7.67 -16.61
N TYR A 84 2.83 6.43 -16.37
CA TYR A 84 2.92 5.32 -17.30
C TYR A 84 1.56 4.64 -17.44
N SER A 85 1.32 4.01 -18.57
CA SER A 85 0.29 2.98 -18.69
C SER A 85 0.80 1.66 -18.09
N THR A 86 -0.12 0.75 -17.76
CA THR A 86 0.26 -0.57 -17.22
C THR A 86 0.88 -1.51 -18.26
N ASP A 87 1.09 -1.05 -19.50
CA ASP A 87 1.90 -1.68 -20.54
C ASP A 87 3.31 -1.08 -20.67
N GLY A 88 3.76 -0.26 -19.70
CA GLY A 88 5.12 0.29 -19.61
C GLY A 88 5.37 1.57 -20.41
N ARG A 89 4.38 2.05 -21.19
CA ARG A 89 4.53 3.22 -22.05
C ARG A 89 4.48 4.51 -21.23
N TYR A 90 5.42 5.41 -21.48
CA TYR A 90 5.45 6.75 -20.90
C TYR A 90 4.27 7.61 -21.38
N LEU A 91 3.55 8.20 -20.44
CA LEU A 91 2.38 9.05 -20.73
C LEU A 91 2.65 10.54 -20.47
N GLY A 92 3.63 10.86 -19.65
CA GLY A 92 3.98 12.24 -19.36
C GLY A 92 4.48 12.46 -17.93
N LYS A 93 5.01 13.64 -17.70
CA LYS A 93 5.40 14.13 -16.38
C LYS A 93 4.20 14.79 -15.70
N ILE A 94 4.06 14.59 -14.38
CA ILE A 94 3.00 15.19 -13.59
C ILE A 94 3.55 16.25 -12.67
N GLY A 95 3.10 17.50 -12.86
CA GLY A 95 3.55 18.63 -12.07
C GLY A 95 5.05 18.92 -12.23
N ALA A 96 5.58 19.71 -11.32
CA ALA A 96 7.00 20.04 -11.24
C ALA A 96 7.38 20.45 -9.80
N GLU A 97 8.66 20.32 -9.43
CA GLU A 97 9.19 20.91 -8.21
C GLU A 97 9.32 22.43 -8.39
N GLY A 98 8.81 23.22 -7.43
CA GLY A 98 8.88 24.67 -7.47
C GLY A 98 7.98 25.32 -6.43
N ARG A 99 7.77 26.66 -6.57
CA ARG A 99 7.05 27.47 -5.58
C ARG A 99 5.74 28.07 -6.09
N SER A 100 5.37 27.77 -7.32
CA SER A 100 4.07 28.24 -7.83
C SER A 100 2.91 27.43 -7.21
N LYS A 101 1.70 27.91 -7.40
CA LYS A 101 0.50 27.24 -6.85
C LYS A 101 0.35 25.79 -7.34
N SER A 102 0.79 25.52 -8.57
CA SER A 102 0.69 24.22 -9.24
C SER A 102 1.93 23.33 -9.10
N GLU A 103 2.98 23.80 -8.43
CA GLU A 103 4.24 23.09 -8.22
C GLU A 103 4.32 22.56 -6.80
N TYR A 104 4.92 21.37 -6.60
CA TYR A 104 5.11 20.81 -5.27
C TYR A 104 6.46 21.17 -4.67
N ILE A 105 6.53 21.27 -3.34
CA ILE A 105 7.75 21.53 -2.58
C ILE A 105 8.02 20.35 -1.65
N GLY A 106 9.01 19.51 -2.00
CA GLY A 106 9.39 18.37 -1.14
C GLY A 106 8.24 17.38 -0.93
N ILE A 107 8.03 16.53 -1.91
CA ILE A 107 6.98 15.49 -1.84
C ILE A 107 7.21 14.62 -0.60
N LYS A 108 6.18 14.45 0.22
CA LYS A 108 6.15 13.53 1.36
C LYS A 108 5.48 12.22 1.02
N ASP A 109 4.40 12.29 0.25
CA ASP A 109 3.65 11.12 -0.19
C ASP A 109 2.86 11.41 -1.45
N ILE A 110 2.53 10.33 -2.17
CA ILE A 110 1.62 10.36 -3.31
C ILE A 110 0.50 9.33 -3.09
N PHE A 111 -0.70 9.67 -3.54
CA PHE A 111 -1.87 8.82 -3.44
C PHE A 111 -2.70 8.92 -4.71
N LEU A 112 -3.04 7.78 -5.30
CA LEU A 112 -3.92 7.71 -6.47
C LEU A 112 -5.32 7.38 -5.99
N ASP A 113 -6.34 8.06 -6.50
CA ASP A 113 -7.71 7.72 -6.18
C ASP A 113 -8.07 6.30 -6.70
N LYS A 114 -9.16 5.76 -6.17
CA LYS A 114 -9.60 4.39 -6.48
C LYS A 114 -9.88 4.15 -7.97
N ASP A 115 -10.24 5.19 -8.71
CA ASP A 115 -10.59 5.12 -10.11
C ASP A 115 -9.37 5.41 -11.02
N GLY A 116 -8.25 5.84 -10.44
CA GLY A 116 -7.02 6.19 -11.15
C GLY A 116 -7.14 7.48 -11.98
N GLU A 117 -8.12 8.32 -11.65
CA GLU A 117 -8.39 9.56 -12.39
C GLU A 117 -7.64 10.76 -11.82
N ARG A 118 -7.29 10.72 -10.53
CA ARG A 118 -6.62 11.81 -9.84
C ARG A 118 -5.44 11.33 -9.03
N LEU A 119 -4.30 11.99 -9.25
CA LEU A 119 -3.14 11.88 -8.37
C LEU A 119 -3.18 13.01 -7.35
N TYR A 120 -2.98 12.64 -6.10
CA TYR A 120 -2.79 13.58 -5.00
C TYR A 120 -1.34 13.53 -4.53
N VAL A 121 -0.80 14.70 -4.19
CA VAL A 121 0.58 14.85 -3.71
C VAL A 121 0.55 15.61 -2.38
N LEU A 122 1.00 14.97 -1.32
CA LEU A 122 1.21 15.62 -0.03
C LEU A 122 2.59 16.28 -0.04
N ASP A 123 2.63 17.58 0.18
CA ASP A 123 3.85 18.35 0.33
C ASP A 123 3.87 19.18 1.62
N GLU A 124 4.87 20.05 1.79
CA GLU A 124 5.00 20.93 2.96
C GLU A 124 3.86 21.96 3.09
N LEU A 125 3.21 22.30 1.99
CA LEU A 125 2.24 23.39 1.94
C LEU A 125 0.79 22.91 1.87
N GLY A 126 0.55 21.62 1.59
CA GLY A 126 -0.79 21.10 1.46
C GLY A 126 -0.86 19.80 0.65
N ILE A 127 -2.04 19.55 0.13
CA ILE A 127 -2.34 18.42 -0.75
C ILE A 127 -2.69 18.99 -2.13
N LEU A 128 -1.85 18.69 -3.11
CA LEU A 128 -2.10 19.03 -4.50
C LEU A 128 -2.88 17.92 -5.18
N SER A 129 -3.70 18.26 -6.15
CA SER A 129 -4.34 17.28 -7.02
C SER A 129 -4.04 17.57 -8.49
N TYR A 130 -3.81 16.50 -9.25
CA TYR A 130 -3.54 16.52 -10.68
C TYR A 130 -4.50 15.57 -11.39
N ASP A 131 -4.96 15.98 -12.56
CA ASP A 131 -5.75 15.13 -13.44
C ASP A 131 -4.83 14.11 -14.15
N MET A 132 -5.11 12.83 -13.99
CA MET A 132 -4.24 11.77 -14.51
C MET A 132 -4.30 11.61 -16.03
N LYS A 133 -5.35 12.11 -16.68
CA LYS A 133 -5.49 12.04 -18.15
C LYS A 133 -4.66 13.12 -18.83
N THR A 134 -4.63 14.32 -18.24
CA THR A 134 -3.96 15.49 -18.84
C THR A 134 -2.63 15.83 -18.18
N GLY A 135 -2.38 15.35 -16.97
CA GLY A 135 -1.24 15.74 -16.11
C GLY A 135 -1.39 17.16 -15.52
N GLU A 136 -2.53 17.81 -15.74
CA GLU A 136 -2.73 19.20 -15.35
C GLU A 136 -3.07 19.33 -13.86
N PHE A 137 -2.60 20.42 -13.27
CA PHE A 137 -2.94 20.81 -11.91
C PHE A 137 -4.44 21.16 -11.79
N VAL A 138 -5.07 20.66 -10.73
CA VAL A 138 -6.48 20.90 -10.45
C VAL A 138 -6.67 21.79 -9.24
N SER A 139 -6.13 21.38 -8.08
CA SER A 139 -6.28 22.16 -6.84
C SER A 139 -5.10 21.96 -5.90
N ARG A 140 -4.97 22.88 -4.96
CA ARG A 140 -4.18 22.69 -3.74
C ARG A 140 -5.06 23.01 -2.55
N GLU A 141 -5.14 22.09 -1.61
CA GLU A 141 -5.88 22.23 -0.37
C GLU A 141 -4.92 22.10 0.80
N LYS A 142 -5.14 22.87 1.84
CA LYS A 142 -4.41 22.75 3.08
C LYS A 142 -5.39 22.46 4.20
N PRO A 143 -5.40 21.25 4.75
CA PRO A 143 -6.19 20.95 5.95
C PRO A 143 -5.86 21.91 7.08
N GLU A 144 -6.88 22.44 7.73
CA GLU A 144 -6.74 23.34 8.88
C GLU A 144 -6.44 22.52 10.15
N LEU A 145 -5.22 22.01 10.22
CA LEU A 145 -4.73 21.17 11.30
C LEU A 145 -3.53 21.82 11.99
N PRO A 146 -3.46 21.76 13.33
CA PRO A 146 -2.21 22.01 14.02
C PRO A 146 -1.11 21.12 13.46
N ASP A 147 0.07 21.68 13.24
CA ASP A 147 1.26 20.91 12.84
C ASP A 147 1.05 20.05 11.58
N PHE A 148 0.30 20.56 10.58
CA PHE A 148 0.07 19.85 9.32
C PHE A 148 1.36 19.32 8.68
N HIS A 149 2.47 20.00 8.88
CA HIS A 149 3.79 19.60 8.37
C HIS A 149 4.33 18.29 9.00
N GLU A 150 3.74 17.79 10.09
CA GLU A 150 4.13 16.52 10.71
C GLU A 150 3.48 15.29 10.08
N TYR A 151 2.49 15.49 9.20
CA TYR A 151 1.86 14.39 8.49
C TYR A 151 2.71 13.92 7.30
N TRP A 152 2.89 12.62 7.18
CA TRP A 152 3.81 12.01 6.22
C TRP A 152 3.13 11.08 5.23
N LYS A 153 1.98 10.53 5.56
CA LYS A 153 1.18 9.68 4.69
C LYS A 153 -0.26 10.13 4.72
N PHE A 154 -0.97 9.90 3.64
CA PHE A 154 -2.35 10.30 3.53
C PHE A 154 -3.14 9.42 2.57
N ALA A 155 -4.45 9.46 2.71
CA ALA A 155 -5.41 8.95 1.74
C ALA A 155 -6.51 9.98 1.52
N VAL A 156 -7.07 10.01 0.33
CA VAL A 156 -8.15 10.91 -0.05
C VAL A 156 -9.42 10.10 -0.23
N LEU A 157 -10.45 10.45 0.53
CA LEU A 157 -11.79 9.86 0.44
C LEU A 157 -12.67 10.65 -0.52
N SER A 158 -12.59 11.97 -0.43
CA SER A 158 -13.20 12.96 -1.32
C SER A 158 -12.50 14.30 -1.13
N THR A 159 -12.88 15.30 -1.92
CA THR A 159 -12.44 16.70 -1.71
C THR A 159 -12.76 17.13 -0.28
N GLY A 160 -11.76 17.66 0.44
CA GLY A 160 -11.91 18.09 1.85
C GLY A 160 -11.97 16.94 2.88
N HIS A 161 -11.90 15.67 2.46
CA HIS A 161 -11.99 14.52 3.35
C HIS A 161 -10.74 13.60 3.18
N TYR A 162 -9.92 13.53 4.23
CA TYR A 162 -8.63 12.88 4.22
C TYR A 162 -8.44 11.98 5.43
N LEU A 163 -7.79 10.83 5.24
CA LEU A 163 -7.08 10.17 6.34
C LEU A 163 -5.63 10.63 6.31
N LEU A 164 -5.11 11.04 7.46
CA LEU A 164 -3.75 11.55 7.58
C LEU A 164 -2.99 10.75 8.64
N PHE A 165 -1.73 10.44 8.35
CA PHE A 165 -0.85 9.69 9.25
C PHE A 165 0.30 10.56 9.73
N ASN A 166 0.43 10.67 11.07
CA ASN A 166 1.54 11.32 11.74
C ASN A 166 2.42 10.26 12.42
N PRO A 167 3.69 10.11 12.00
CA PRO A 167 4.61 9.15 12.62
C PRO A 167 5.13 9.61 14.00
N GLN A 168 4.89 10.87 14.38
CA GLN A 168 5.36 11.46 15.64
C GLN A 168 4.19 12.11 16.39
N PRO A 169 3.32 11.32 17.02
CA PRO A 169 2.13 11.89 17.65
C PRO A 169 2.50 12.66 18.92
N HIS A 170 2.56 13.98 18.82
CA HIS A 170 2.67 14.90 19.97
C HIS A 170 1.26 15.24 20.47
N GLY A 171 0.56 14.25 21.06
CA GLY A 171 -0.77 14.45 21.66
C GLY A 171 -1.96 14.22 20.73
N SER A 172 -1.75 13.97 19.45
CA SER A 172 -2.76 13.53 18.48
C SER A 172 -2.64 12.04 18.19
N GLY A 173 -3.64 11.45 17.50
CA GLY A 173 -3.57 10.08 17.02
C GLY A 173 -2.57 9.91 15.86
N THR A 174 -2.08 8.69 15.66
CA THR A 174 -1.23 8.37 14.50
C THR A 174 -2.01 8.37 13.20
N VAL A 175 -3.29 8.03 13.24
CA VAL A 175 -4.22 8.14 12.09
C VAL A 175 -5.38 9.01 12.51
N ILE A 176 -5.61 10.05 11.76
CA ILE A 176 -6.75 10.94 11.94
C ILE A 176 -7.66 10.93 10.71
N ASP A 177 -8.93 11.14 10.95
CA ASP A 177 -9.97 11.39 9.96
C ASP A 177 -10.26 12.90 9.98
N TYR A 178 -9.90 13.59 8.90
CA TYR A 178 -10.13 15.01 8.71
C TYR A 178 -11.22 15.24 7.66
N HIS A 179 -12.24 16.02 8.02
CA HIS A 179 -13.33 16.35 7.12
C HIS A 179 -13.77 17.80 7.33
N ASP A 180 -13.59 18.66 6.33
CA ASP A 180 -14.07 20.04 6.27
C ASP A 180 -13.79 20.89 7.54
N GLY A 181 -12.56 20.81 8.06
CA GLY A 181 -12.12 21.58 9.23
C GLY A 181 -12.30 20.86 10.57
N GLU A 182 -12.99 19.74 10.60
CA GLU A 182 -13.12 18.89 11.78
C GLU A 182 -12.23 17.65 11.65
N TRP A 183 -11.72 17.16 12.78
CA TRP A 183 -10.94 15.92 12.78
C TRP A 183 -11.18 15.11 14.04
N LYS A 184 -10.93 13.79 13.92
CA LYS A 184 -10.95 12.86 15.05
C LYS A 184 -9.83 11.85 14.95
N ASP A 185 -9.31 11.41 16.06
CA ASP A 185 -8.36 10.31 16.14
C ASP A 185 -9.06 8.98 15.83
N LEU A 186 -8.57 8.28 14.81
CA LEU A 186 -9.00 6.92 14.51
C LEU A 186 -8.12 5.89 15.21
N ARG A 187 -6.83 6.20 15.36
CA ARG A 187 -5.87 5.31 16.00
C ARG A 187 -4.90 6.14 16.84
N LYS A 188 -4.75 5.75 18.09
CA LYS A 188 -3.80 6.36 19.02
C LYS A 188 -2.66 5.38 19.26
N ALA A 189 -1.49 5.68 18.74
CA ALA A 189 -0.29 4.93 19.04
C ALA A 189 0.52 5.65 20.12
N GLY A 190 1.05 4.88 21.05
CA GLY A 190 1.97 5.38 22.05
C GLY A 190 3.44 5.34 21.62
N PHE A 191 3.76 5.10 20.34
CA PHE A 191 5.12 4.88 19.88
C PHE A 191 5.37 5.41 18.46
N PHE A 192 6.63 5.69 18.19
CA PHE A 192 7.10 6.24 16.93
C PHE A 192 6.98 5.23 15.78
N GLN A 193 6.57 5.72 14.60
CA GLN A 193 6.40 4.90 13.41
C GLN A 193 7.14 5.48 12.23
N LEU A 194 7.96 4.68 11.61
CA LEU A 194 8.66 5.07 10.40
C LEU A 194 7.87 4.76 9.12
N ALA A 195 8.33 5.38 8.06
CA ALA A 195 7.84 5.44 6.71
C ALA A 195 7.57 4.07 6.04
N CYS A 196 6.58 3.35 6.56
CA CYS A 196 5.94 2.27 5.82
C CYS A 196 4.71 2.84 5.09
N GLU A 197 4.23 2.17 4.06
CA GLU A 197 2.94 2.52 3.47
C GLU A 197 1.83 2.33 4.50
N ARG A 198 0.81 3.16 4.42
CA ARG A 198 -0.28 3.16 5.39
C ARG A 198 -1.64 2.96 4.79
N PHE A 199 -1.82 3.40 3.56
CA PHE A 199 -3.11 3.46 2.93
C PHE A 199 -3.05 2.90 1.51
N TYR A 200 -4.03 2.09 1.17
CA TYR A 200 -4.25 1.62 -0.19
C TYR A 200 -5.73 1.33 -0.43
N TYR A 201 -6.15 1.30 -1.67
CA TYR A 201 -7.49 0.84 -2.01
C TYR A 201 -7.49 -0.66 -2.34
N SER A 202 -8.48 -1.37 -1.81
CA SER A 202 -8.89 -2.72 -2.21
C SER A 202 -10.28 -2.63 -2.82
N GLY A 203 -10.37 -2.59 -4.14
CA GLY A 203 -11.60 -2.22 -4.82
C GLY A 203 -12.10 -0.84 -4.35
N ASN A 204 -13.28 -0.78 -3.75
CA ASN A 204 -13.86 0.46 -3.24
C ASN A 204 -13.59 0.72 -1.75
N GLN A 205 -12.83 -0.16 -1.08
CA GLN A 205 -12.54 -0.03 0.34
C GLN A 205 -11.17 0.59 0.55
N LEU A 206 -11.10 1.62 1.37
CA LEU A 206 -9.82 2.15 1.84
C LEU A 206 -9.31 1.29 2.99
N CYS A 207 -8.11 0.76 2.81
CA CYS A 207 -7.40 -0.08 3.75
C CYS A 207 -6.34 0.73 4.50
N VAL A 208 -6.17 0.42 5.79
CA VAL A 208 -5.24 1.09 6.70
C VAL A 208 -4.34 0.04 7.34
N ILE A 209 -3.07 0.07 6.99
CA ILE A 209 -2.07 -0.86 7.52
C ILE A 209 -1.80 -0.53 9.00
N SER A 210 -1.56 -1.58 9.79
CA SER A 210 -1.28 -1.48 11.23
C SER A 210 -0.01 -0.70 11.57
N ASP A 211 0.09 -0.36 12.82
CA ASP A 211 1.24 0.32 13.39
C ASP A 211 2.44 -0.62 13.60
N TYR A 212 3.59 -0.06 13.92
CA TYR A 212 4.81 -0.81 14.21
C TYR A 212 4.63 -1.74 15.40
N GLY A 213 4.91 -3.02 15.21
CA GLY A 213 4.67 -4.07 16.20
C GLY A 213 3.32 -4.77 16.07
N ASP A 214 2.47 -4.32 15.16
CA ASP A 214 1.19 -4.92 14.85
C ASP A 214 1.16 -5.49 13.42
N PHE A 215 0.33 -6.52 13.21
CA PHE A 215 0.29 -7.25 11.94
C PHE A 215 -1.15 -7.46 11.48
N PHE A 216 -1.80 -6.34 11.17
CA PHE A 216 -3.16 -6.37 10.68
C PHE A 216 -3.44 -5.24 9.67
N ILE A 217 -4.52 -5.40 8.95
CA ILE A 217 -5.07 -4.40 8.05
C ILE A 217 -6.50 -4.13 8.48
N ASP A 218 -6.80 -2.86 8.72
CA ASP A 218 -8.16 -2.38 8.98
C ASP A 218 -8.75 -1.82 7.69
N THR A 219 -10.08 -1.82 7.57
CA THR A 219 -10.81 -1.07 6.56
C THR A 219 -11.46 0.16 7.20
N TYR A 220 -11.41 1.29 6.50
CA TYR A 220 -12.14 2.48 6.88
C TYR A 220 -13.58 2.40 6.37
N ARG A 221 -14.54 2.59 7.29
CA ARG A 221 -15.95 2.64 6.97
C ARG A 221 -16.70 3.55 7.98
N ASP A 222 -17.55 4.40 7.47
CA ASP A 222 -18.47 5.25 8.29
C ASP A 222 -17.75 6.02 9.42
N GLY A 223 -16.56 6.53 9.10
CA GLY A 223 -15.75 7.29 10.03
C GLY A 223 -15.09 6.43 11.13
N GLY A 224 -14.91 5.15 10.94
CA GLY A 224 -14.24 4.23 11.87
C GLY A 224 -13.35 3.23 11.18
N LEU A 225 -12.53 2.52 11.97
CA LEU A 225 -11.70 1.42 11.50
C LEU A 225 -12.28 0.09 11.97
N SER A 226 -12.34 -0.87 11.07
CA SER A 226 -12.74 -2.26 11.35
C SER A 226 -11.66 -3.22 10.90
N ARG A 227 -11.35 -4.22 11.74
CA ARG A 227 -10.38 -5.26 11.43
C ARG A 227 -10.83 -6.09 10.24
N ALA A 228 -10.04 -6.07 9.14
CA ALA A 228 -10.29 -6.85 7.94
C ALA A 228 -9.39 -8.09 7.87
N VAL A 229 -8.12 -7.94 8.22
CA VAL A 229 -7.11 -9.00 8.09
C VAL A 229 -6.18 -8.99 9.30
N THR A 230 -5.79 -10.17 9.78
CA THR A 230 -4.74 -10.35 10.79
C THR A 230 -3.75 -11.42 10.30
N PHE A 231 -2.46 -11.13 10.44
CA PHE A 231 -1.39 -12.09 10.18
C PHE A 231 -0.76 -12.52 11.50
N LYS A 232 -0.65 -13.83 11.73
CA LYS A 232 -0.03 -14.40 12.93
C LYS A 232 1.39 -14.87 12.63
N PHE A 233 2.36 -14.30 13.32
CA PHE A 233 3.77 -14.70 13.25
C PHE A 233 4.21 -15.41 14.53
N SER A 234 5.23 -16.26 14.45
CA SER A 234 5.77 -17.01 15.60
C SER A 234 6.45 -16.12 16.63
N ASN A 235 7.03 -15.02 16.19
CA ASN A 235 7.84 -14.10 17.01
C ASN A 235 7.49 -12.62 16.73
N PRO A 236 6.24 -12.18 16.97
CA PRO A 236 5.90 -10.78 16.82
C PRO A 236 6.63 -9.94 17.87
N LEU A 237 6.88 -8.66 17.56
CA LEU A 237 7.46 -7.73 18.52
C LEU A 237 6.58 -7.64 19.78
N PRO A 238 7.13 -7.94 20.98
CA PRO A 238 6.36 -7.86 22.22
C PRO A 238 5.86 -6.44 22.51
N GLU A 239 4.68 -6.33 23.14
CA GLU A 239 4.04 -5.03 23.43
C GLU A 239 4.94 -4.09 24.25
N GLU A 240 5.64 -4.62 25.24
CA GLU A 240 6.57 -3.85 26.08
C GLU A 240 7.81 -3.36 25.35
N LYS A 241 8.13 -3.95 24.18
CA LYS A 241 9.25 -3.56 23.33
C LYS A 241 8.88 -2.58 22.24
N LYS A 242 7.59 -2.35 22.00
CA LYS A 242 7.18 -1.37 20.99
C LYS A 242 7.79 0.00 21.25
N PRO A 243 8.35 0.67 20.24
CA PRO A 243 9.03 1.95 20.44
C PRO A 243 8.05 3.02 20.88
N ARG A 244 8.49 3.89 21.79
CA ARG A 244 7.70 5.02 22.32
C ARG A 244 8.24 6.37 21.88
N ASP A 245 9.43 6.40 21.30
CA ASP A 245 10.13 7.57 20.80
C ASP A 245 11.18 7.16 19.76
N PHE A 246 11.78 8.13 19.09
CA PHE A 246 12.83 7.89 18.10
C PHE A 246 14.04 7.13 18.63
N ARG A 247 14.43 7.36 19.88
CA ARG A 247 15.58 6.68 20.49
C ARG A 247 15.30 5.20 20.74
N SER A 248 14.11 4.89 21.26
CA SER A 248 13.69 3.50 21.45
C SER A 248 13.48 2.79 20.11
N PHE A 249 12.97 3.50 19.10
CA PHE A 249 12.86 2.98 17.74
C PHE A 249 14.23 2.54 17.18
N GLY A 250 15.27 3.40 17.25
CA GLY A 250 16.60 3.06 16.75
C GLY A 250 17.16 1.78 17.39
N ARG A 251 16.94 1.57 18.68
CA ARG A 251 17.35 0.32 19.36
C ARG A 251 16.57 -0.90 18.87
N ILE A 252 15.24 -0.78 18.75
CA ILE A 252 14.40 -1.89 18.30
C ILE A 252 14.64 -2.22 16.83
N ALA A 253 14.95 -1.22 16.01
CA ALA A 253 15.28 -1.44 14.60
C ALA A 253 16.54 -2.32 14.43
N GLU A 254 17.48 -2.26 15.37
CA GLU A 254 18.69 -3.10 15.38
C GLU A 254 18.47 -4.51 15.96
N GLU A 255 17.41 -4.73 16.74
CA GLU A 255 17.08 -6.07 17.27
C GLU A 255 16.68 -7.02 16.12
N ARG A 256 17.15 -8.27 16.19
CA ARG A 256 17.03 -9.25 15.10
C ARG A 256 16.03 -10.37 15.37
N ASP A 257 15.50 -10.44 16.58
CA ASP A 257 14.73 -11.61 17.02
C ASP A 257 13.25 -11.54 16.66
N TRP A 258 12.73 -10.37 16.25
CA TRP A 258 11.30 -10.11 16.16
C TRP A 258 10.83 -9.75 14.74
N CYS A 259 9.63 -10.21 14.38
CA CYS A 259 8.86 -9.57 13.33
C CYS A 259 8.40 -8.19 13.80
N LYS A 260 8.55 -7.16 12.96
CA LYS A 260 8.44 -5.76 13.39
C LYS A 260 7.23 -5.03 12.86
N CYS A 261 6.95 -5.14 11.57
CA CYS A 261 5.83 -4.43 10.96
C CYS A 261 5.48 -4.95 9.56
N ILE A 262 4.30 -4.60 9.11
CA ILE A 262 3.94 -4.63 7.69
C ILE A 262 4.47 -3.33 7.08
N ARG A 263 5.33 -3.43 6.06
CA ARG A 263 5.91 -2.28 5.36
C ARG A 263 4.99 -1.74 4.28
N ASP A 264 4.41 -2.64 3.51
CA ASP A 264 3.45 -2.35 2.47
C ASP A 264 2.47 -3.51 2.28
N ALA A 265 1.32 -3.23 1.69
CA ALA A 265 0.31 -4.21 1.34
C ALA A 265 -0.47 -3.74 0.12
N CYS A 266 -0.97 -4.69 -0.63
CA CYS A 266 -1.92 -4.48 -1.70
C CYS A 266 -2.73 -5.76 -1.92
N GLU A 267 -3.74 -5.70 -2.77
CA GLU A 267 -4.68 -6.81 -2.91
C GLU A 267 -5.12 -7.00 -4.37
N THR A 268 -5.49 -8.24 -4.65
CA THR A 268 -6.35 -8.60 -5.80
C THR A 268 -7.71 -9.07 -5.26
N LYS A 269 -8.62 -9.45 -6.12
CA LYS A 269 -9.90 -10.05 -5.66
C LYS A 269 -9.69 -11.26 -4.76
N ARG A 270 -8.66 -12.05 -5.03
CA ARG A 270 -8.41 -13.29 -4.31
C ARG A 270 -7.31 -13.19 -3.25
N TRP A 271 -6.23 -12.49 -3.54
CA TRP A 271 -5.02 -12.52 -2.76
C TRP A 271 -4.75 -11.21 -2.04
N ILE A 272 -4.28 -11.31 -0.82
CA ILE A 272 -3.79 -10.19 -0.01
C ILE A 272 -2.28 -10.32 0.09
N PHE A 273 -1.57 -9.35 -0.46
CA PHE A 273 -0.11 -9.24 -0.32
C PHE A 273 0.25 -8.41 0.89
N ALA A 274 1.24 -8.83 1.65
CA ALA A 274 1.93 -8.02 2.64
C ALA A 274 3.43 -8.24 2.57
N ASN A 275 4.18 -7.15 2.58
CA ASN A 275 5.63 -7.14 2.75
C ASN A 275 5.94 -6.89 4.22
N VAL A 276 6.59 -7.81 4.89
CA VAL A 276 6.79 -7.82 6.34
C VAL A 276 8.26 -7.73 6.69
N GLU A 277 8.62 -6.79 7.55
CA GLU A 277 9.94 -6.77 8.18
C GLU A 277 9.98 -7.81 9.29
N GLY A 278 10.61 -8.94 9.00
CA GLY A 278 10.75 -10.06 9.92
C GLY A 278 11.99 -9.96 10.80
N SER A 279 12.31 -11.08 11.46
CA SER A 279 13.55 -11.24 12.20
C SER A 279 14.78 -11.08 11.30
N GLU A 280 15.93 -10.77 11.92
CA GLU A 280 17.19 -10.52 11.22
C GLU A 280 17.15 -9.36 10.21
N GLN A 281 16.13 -8.46 10.31
CA GLN A 281 15.89 -7.37 9.36
C GLN A 281 15.60 -7.86 7.93
N LYS A 282 15.22 -9.11 7.78
CA LYS A 282 14.87 -9.68 6.50
C LYS A 282 13.44 -9.34 6.11
N LEU A 283 13.24 -9.10 4.84
CA LEU A 283 11.91 -8.90 4.29
C LEU A 283 11.28 -10.25 3.94
N HIS A 284 10.01 -10.36 4.23
CA HIS A 284 9.22 -11.55 3.92
C HIS A 284 7.98 -11.15 3.13
N TRP A 285 7.63 -11.95 2.17
CA TRP A 285 6.36 -11.84 1.48
C TRP A 285 5.33 -12.78 2.09
N VAL A 286 4.12 -12.26 2.19
CA VAL A 286 2.93 -13.02 2.53
C VAL A 286 1.91 -12.85 1.41
N PHE A 287 1.35 -13.93 0.91
CA PHE A 287 0.18 -13.92 0.05
C PHE A 287 -0.93 -14.74 0.73
N GLY A 288 -1.91 -14.05 1.31
CA GLY A 288 -3.07 -14.66 1.94
C GLY A 288 -4.18 -14.94 0.92
N ASP A 289 -4.61 -16.18 0.79
CA ASP A 289 -5.70 -16.58 -0.11
C ASP A 289 -7.05 -16.45 0.60
N ARG A 290 -7.87 -15.49 0.17
CA ARG A 290 -9.22 -15.25 0.70
C ARG A 290 -10.15 -16.45 0.52
N LYS A 291 -9.91 -17.27 -0.51
CA LYS A 291 -10.75 -18.43 -0.83
C LYS A 291 -10.51 -19.59 0.11
N THR A 292 -9.26 -19.84 0.46
CA THR A 292 -8.87 -21.00 1.27
C THR A 292 -8.56 -20.66 2.72
N GLY A 293 -8.33 -19.39 3.06
CA GLY A 293 -7.86 -18.95 4.37
C GLY A 293 -6.40 -19.30 4.66
N LYS A 294 -5.66 -19.80 3.65
CA LYS A 294 -4.24 -20.13 3.78
C LYS A 294 -3.35 -18.98 3.35
N ALA A 295 -2.10 -19.00 3.81
CA ALA A 295 -1.07 -18.09 3.38
C ALA A 295 0.13 -18.80 2.79
N LEU A 296 0.70 -18.23 1.72
CA LEU A 296 2.07 -18.44 1.31
C LEU A 296 2.94 -17.44 2.07
N PHE A 297 3.92 -17.93 2.78
CA PHE A 297 4.82 -17.10 3.59
C PHE A 297 6.26 -17.55 3.42
N GLY A 298 7.13 -16.63 3.07
CA GLY A 298 8.55 -16.93 2.85
C GLY A 298 9.42 -15.70 2.78
N LEU A 299 10.73 -15.94 2.83
CA LEU A 299 11.74 -14.89 2.70
C LEU A 299 11.64 -14.25 1.30
N MET A 300 11.62 -12.93 1.26
CA MET A 300 11.83 -12.19 0.01
C MET A 300 13.29 -12.32 -0.40
N ASN A 301 13.53 -12.74 -1.62
CA ASN A 301 14.89 -12.78 -2.15
C ASN A 301 15.23 -11.41 -2.76
N LEU A 302 16.13 -10.68 -2.10
CA LEU A 302 16.58 -9.36 -2.58
C LEU A 302 17.30 -9.46 -3.94
N ASP A 303 17.91 -10.61 -4.22
CA ASP A 303 18.60 -10.88 -5.51
C ASP A 303 17.62 -11.02 -6.69
N ASP A 304 16.32 -11.02 -6.43
CA ASP A 304 15.32 -10.97 -7.50
C ASP A 304 15.01 -9.55 -7.96
N GLY A 305 15.37 -8.53 -7.19
CA GLY A 305 15.19 -7.11 -7.54
C GLY A 305 13.73 -6.66 -7.74
N LEU A 306 12.76 -7.48 -7.35
CA LEU A 306 11.33 -7.24 -7.55
C LEU A 306 10.68 -6.61 -6.31
N GLN A 307 10.12 -5.43 -6.47
CA GLN A 307 9.29 -4.76 -5.46
C GLN A 307 7.83 -4.78 -5.91
N VAL A 308 6.94 -5.38 -5.14
CA VAL A 308 5.50 -5.33 -5.39
C VAL A 308 4.97 -3.94 -5.05
N VAL A 309 4.24 -3.31 -5.96
CA VAL A 309 3.81 -1.91 -5.84
C VAL A 309 2.30 -1.73 -5.92
N GLY A 310 1.56 -2.77 -6.25
CA GLY A 310 0.10 -2.70 -6.31
C GLY A 310 -0.54 -3.97 -6.84
N GLY A 311 -1.86 -3.96 -6.86
CA GLY A 311 -2.67 -5.03 -7.43
C GLY A 311 -3.95 -4.47 -8.06
N ASP A 312 -4.49 -5.22 -9.01
CA ASP A 312 -5.81 -4.99 -9.58
C ASP A 312 -6.75 -6.18 -9.29
N GLU A 313 -7.78 -6.38 -10.11
CA GLU A 313 -8.73 -7.47 -9.89
C GLU A 313 -8.07 -8.85 -9.80
N ASP A 314 -7.09 -9.15 -10.66
CA ASP A 314 -6.54 -10.50 -10.84
C ASP A 314 -5.03 -10.58 -10.71
N CYS A 315 -4.31 -9.48 -10.88
CA CYS A 315 -2.86 -9.45 -10.99
C CYS A 315 -2.22 -8.52 -9.96
N PHE A 316 -1.01 -8.86 -9.57
CA PHE A 316 -0.09 -7.95 -8.90
C PHE A 316 0.84 -7.29 -9.90
N TYR A 317 1.31 -6.12 -9.55
CA TYR A 317 2.30 -5.36 -10.28
C TYR A 317 3.53 -5.13 -9.40
N GLY A 318 4.68 -5.19 -10.01
CA GLY A 318 5.95 -4.90 -9.35
C GLY A 318 6.88 -4.08 -10.23
N ILE A 319 7.80 -3.39 -9.62
CA ILE A 319 8.94 -2.77 -10.29
C ILE A 319 10.14 -3.69 -10.09
N LEU A 320 10.79 -4.02 -11.18
CA LEU A 320 11.99 -4.82 -11.22
C LEU A 320 13.18 -3.94 -11.57
N SER A 321 14.22 -4.00 -10.74
CA SER A 321 15.53 -3.39 -11.01
C SER A 321 16.45 -4.46 -11.62
N PRO A 322 16.67 -4.44 -12.95
CA PRO A 322 17.37 -5.52 -13.64
C PRO A 322 18.80 -5.77 -13.14
N GLU A 323 19.48 -4.70 -12.69
CA GLU A 323 20.85 -4.76 -12.14
C GLU A 323 20.93 -5.54 -10.82
N MET A 324 19.82 -5.72 -10.11
CA MET A 324 19.72 -6.50 -8.88
C MET A 324 19.44 -7.99 -9.15
N VAL A 325 19.04 -8.36 -10.37
CA VAL A 325 18.61 -9.72 -10.69
C VAL A 325 19.81 -10.63 -10.82
N SER A 326 19.97 -11.56 -9.89
CA SER A 326 21.08 -12.53 -9.88
C SER A 326 20.90 -13.62 -10.95
N ASP A 327 22.01 -14.31 -11.25
CA ASP A 327 22.00 -15.46 -12.16
C ASP A 327 21.12 -16.63 -11.67
N LYS A 328 20.73 -16.64 -10.42
CA LYS A 328 19.88 -17.68 -9.80
C LYS A 328 18.42 -17.28 -9.70
N SER A 329 18.09 -16.03 -10.01
CA SER A 329 16.71 -15.53 -9.95
C SER A 329 15.83 -16.19 -11.01
N TYR A 330 14.59 -16.49 -10.65
CA TYR A 330 13.54 -16.95 -11.58
C TYR A 330 13.15 -15.86 -12.61
N LEU A 331 13.55 -14.60 -12.38
CA LEU A 331 13.30 -13.46 -13.27
C LEU A 331 14.40 -13.28 -14.33
N LYS A 332 15.53 -14.00 -14.23
CA LYS A 332 16.70 -13.84 -15.10
C LYS A 332 16.36 -13.91 -16.59
N ASP A 333 15.58 -14.91 -16.97
CA ASP A 333 15.27 -15.13 -18.40
C ASP A 333 14.34 -14.02 -18.95
N TRP A 334 13.47 -13.50 -18.11
CA TRP A 334 12.61 -12.35 -18.44
C TRP A 334 13.45 -11.09 -18.68
N VAL A 335 14.39 -10.81 -17.77
CA VAL A 335 15.32 -9.68 -17.92
C VAL A 335 16.12 -9.80 -19.21
N LYS A 336 16.69 -10.98 -19.49
CA LYS A 336 17.47 -11.21 -20.72
C LYS A 336 16.65 -11.05 -22.00
N ALA A 337 15.40 -11.50 -21.99
CA ALA A 337 14.51 -11.40 -23.16
C ALA A 337 14.10 -9.96 -23.47
N SER A 338 14.10 -9.10 -22.47
CA SER A 338 13.63 -7.72 -22.57
C SER A 338 14.73 -6.68 -22.74
N HIS A 339 16.01 -7.07 -22.56
CA HIS A 339 17.15 -6.16 -22.71
C HIS A 339 17.51 -5.95 -24.19
N SER A 340 17.49 -4.70 -24.61
CA SER A 340 18.35 -4.18 -25.69
C SER A 340 19.78 -4.03 -25.12
N GLU A 341 20.81 -3.94 -25.97
CA GLU A 341 22.22 -3.74 -25.58
C GLU A 341 22.49 -2.40 -24.86
N GLU A 342 21.45 -1.63 -24.58
CA GLU A 342 21.48 -0.33 -23.88
C GLU A 342 21.45 -0.54 -22.35
N GLU A 343 21.63 0.54 -21.59
CA GLU A 343 21.64 0.53 -20.12
C GLU A 343 20.39 -0.11 -19.54
N PRO A 344 20.51 -0.92 -18.46
CA PRO A 344 19.38 -1.57 -17.84
C PRO A 344 18.39 -0.53 -17.28
N GLN A 345 17.13 -0.65 -17.65
CA GLN A 345 16.07 0.24 -17.18
C GLN A 345 15.07 -0.50 -16.30
N PRO A 346 14.44 0.17 -15.35
CA PRO A 346 13.40 -0.45 -14.53
C PRO A 346 12.30 -1.08 -15.39
N MET A 347 11.78 -2.19 -14.93
CA MET A 347 10.76 -2.95 -15.65
C MET A 347 9.48 -3.04 -14.83
N LEU A 348 8.35 -2.92 -15.50
CA LEU A 348 7.05 -3.23 -14.92
C LEU A 348 6.79 -4.73 -15.08
N VAL A 349 6.59 -5.42 -13.97
CA VAL A 349 6.27 -6.85 -13.93
C VAL A 349 4.81 -7.02 -13.55
N LYS A 350 4.06 -7.76 -14.35
CA LYS A 350 2.71 -8.20 -14.05
C LYS A 350 2.71 -9.70 -13.76
N PHE A 351 2.14 -10.10 -12.64
CA PHE A 351 2.18 -11.49 -12.21
C PHE A 351 0.93 -11.91 -11.44
N ARG A 352 0.72 -13.23 -11.36
CA ARG A 352 -0.29 -13.87 -10.51
C ARG A 352 0.36 -14.84 -9.55
N VAL A 353 -0.29 -15.05 -8.41
CA VAL A 353 0.02 -16.17 -7.53
C VAL A 353 -0.64 -17.44 -8.11
N ARG A 354 0.14 -18.51 -8.23
CA ARG A 354 -0.34 -19.81 -8.74
C ARG A 354 -1.32 -20.45 -7.77
N ASP A 355 -2.30 -21.15 -8.31
CA ASP A 355 -3.12 -22.05 -7.53
C ASP A 355 -2.27 -23.21 -6.99
N GLU A 356 -2.40 -23.52 -5.73
CA GLU A 356 -1.95 -24.83 -5.21
C GLU A 356 -2.97 -25.87 -5.68
N ASP A 357 -2.53 -26.85 -6.47
CA ASP A 357 -3.32 -27.99 -6.92
C ASP A 357 -3.75 -28.88 -5.73
#